data_a9a3700a07b9d4bc9c7d42c8f738f685
#
_entry.id   a9a3700a07b9d4bc9c7d42c8f738f685
#
_cell.length_a   1.000
_cell.length_b   1.000
_cell.length_c   1.000
_cell.angle_alpha   90.00
_cell.angle_beta   90.00
_cell.angle_gamma   90.00
#
_symmetry.space_group_name_H-M   'P 1'
#
loop_
_entity.id
_entity.type
_entity.pdbx_description
1 polymer ?
#
loop_
_entity_poly.entity_id
_entity_poly.type
_entity_poly.pdbx_seq_one_letter_code
_entity_poly.pdbx_strand_id
1 'polypeptide(L)'
;MDFALTEDQLAIRRAVEKICCGFGADYWLEKDRNGGFPSDFHQVIAKAGLLGVAMPVDYGGSGLGITEAAIIMEAIARSGAGLSGASAVHFNIFGLHPVVVFGSDAQKRRWLPPTAPAKIVRASPSPSRTRD
;
A
#
# COMPACT_ATOMS: atom_id res chain seq x y z
N MET A 1 -7.20 24.36 9.61
CA MET A 1 -6.94 23.20 8.72
C MET A 1 -6.27 22.15 9.59
N ASP A 2 -6.85 20.97 9.70
CA ASP A 2 -6.27 19.88 10.50
C ASP A 2 -5.53 18.92 9.56
N PHE A 3 -4.25 18.67 9.83
CA PHE A 3 -3.40 17.75 9.08
C PHE A 3 -3.18 16.43 9.83
N ALA A 4 -3.92 16.20 10.93
CA ALA A 4 -3.82 14.96 11.68
C ALA A 4 -4.34 13.79 10.83
N LEU A 5 -3.64 12.65 10.92
CA LEU A 5 -4.11 11.42 10.31
C LEU A 5 -5.29 10.85 11.09
N THR A 6 -6.23 10.28 10.38
CA THR A 6 -7.33 9.52 11.00
C THR A 6 -6.82 8.24 11.66
N GLU A 7 -7.61 7.63 12.53
CA GLU A 7 -7.26 6.35 13.15
C GLU A 7 -7.02 5.23 12.13
N ASP A 8 -7.82 5.19 11.05
CA ASP A 8 -7.64 4.23 9.96
C ASP A 8 -6.31 4.47 9.22
N GLN A 9 -5.96 5.73 8.95
CA GLN A 9 -4.70 6.09 8.32
C GLN A 9 -3.50 5.76 9.20
N LEU A 10 -3.61 5.97 10.51
CA LEU A 10 -2.60 5.56 11.48
C LEU A 10 -2.47 4.03 11.55
N ALA A 11 -3.58 3.30 11.45
CA ALA A 11 -3.55 1.83 11.42
C ALA A 11 -2.84 1.31 10.15
N ILE A 12 -3.09 1.91 8.99
CA ILE A 12 -2.39 1.60 7.74
C ILE A 12 -0.88 1.86 7.90
N ARG A 13 -0.50 3.03 8.42
CA ARG A 13 0.92 3.35 8.67
C ARG A 13 1.59 2.30 9.55
N ARG A 14 0.99 1.97 10.70
CA ARG A 14 1.53 0.96 11.62
C ARG A 14 1.66 -0.43 10.98
N ALA A 15 0.70 -0.82 10.14
CA ALA A 15 0.75 -2.09 9.43
C ALA A 15 1.93 -2.14 8.45
N VAL A 16 2.17 -1.07 7.70
CA VAL A 16 3.31 -0.95 6.79
C VAL A 16 4.63 -0.96 7.56
N GLU A 17 4.75 -0.17 8.62
CA GLU A 17 5.94 -0.12 9.47
C GLU A 17 6.29 -1.50 10.03
N LYS A 18 5.29 -2.26 10.48
CA LYS A 18 5.47 -3.63 10.96
C LYS A 18 6.02 -4.56 9.87
N ILE A 19 5.54 -4.45 8.64
CA ILE A 19 6.08 -5.21 7.51
C ILE A 19 7.53 -4.81 7.26
N CYS A 20 7.81 -3.52 7.21
CA CYS A 20 9.15 -2.99 6.94
C CYS A 20 10.19 -3.40 7.98
N CYS A 21 9.80 -3.61 9.24
CA CYS A 21 10.71 -4.12 10.28
C CYS A 21 11.33 -5.48 9.92
N GLY A 22 10.70 -6.26 9.04
CA GLY A 22 11.26 -7.53 8.54
C GLY A 22 12.34 -7.36 7.46
N PHE A 23 12.57 -6.13 6.97
CA PHE A 23 13.50 -5.82 5.89
C PHE A 23 14.44 -4.69 6.32
N GLY A 24 15.43 -5.06 7.13
CA GLY A 24 16.38 -4.11 7.73
C GLY A 24 17.41 -3.56 6.75
N ALA A 25 18.34 -2.75 7.28
CA ALA A 25 19.37 -2.09 6.50
C ALA A 25 20.22 -3.05 5.67
N ASP A 26 20.55 -4.23 6.21
CA ASP A 26 21.37 -5.23 5.52
C ASP A 26 20.68 -5.76 4.26
N TYR A 27 19.35 -5.97 4.31
CA TYR A 27 18.56 -6.38 3.14
C TYR A 27 18.63 -5.33 2.02
N TRP A 28 18.44 -4.07 2.37
CA TRP A 28 18.48 -3.00 1.39
C TRP A 28 19.87 -2.73 0.84
N LEU A 29 20.89 -2.83 1.70
CA LEU A 29 22.28 -2.69 1.31
C LEU A 29 22.72 -3.82 0.36
N GLU A 30 22.24 -5.04 0.58
CA GLU A 30 22.48 -6.15 -0.35
C GLU A 30 21.84 -5.86 -1.72
N LYS A 31 20.59 -5.40 -1.75
CA LYS A 31 19.92 -5.03 -3.02
C LYS A 31 20.63 -3.90 -3.74
N ASP A 32 21.14 -2.92 -3.01
CA ASP A 32 21.91 -1.81 -3.58
C ASP A 32 23.21 -2.28 -4.22
N ARG A 33 23.94 -3.18 -3.55
CA ARG A 33 25.24 -3.69 -4.03
C ARG A 33 25.11 -4.69 -5.18
N ASN A 34 24.16 -5.59 -5.09
CA ASN A 34 24.04 -6.73 -6.01
C ASN A 34 22.99 -6.48 -7.09
N GLY A 35 22.21 -5.42 -6.97
CA GLY A 35 21.07 -5.13 -7.83
C GLY A 35 19.91 -6.09 -7.63
N GLY A 36 18.95 -6.02 -8.51
CA GLY A 36 17.77 -6.87 -8.54
C GLY A 36 16.54 -6.27 -7.87
N PHE A 37 15.39 -6.80 -8.26
CA PHE A 37 14.11 -6.38 -7.73
C PHE A 37 13.90 -7.00 -6.33
N PRO A 38 13.42 -6.23 -5.32
CA PRO A 38 13.19 -6.73 -3.97
C PRO A 38 11.90 -7.56 -3.89
N SER A 39 11.92 -8.75 -4.52
CA SER A 39 10.75 -9.61 -4.72
C SER A 39 10.11 -10.04 -3.42
N ASP A 40 10.91 -10.36 -2.40
CA ASP A 40 10.41 -10.82 -1.10
C ASP A 40 9.62 -9.72 -0.41
N PHE A 41 10.17 -8.50 -0.38
CA PHE A 41 9.48 -7.32 0.15
C PHE A 41 8.18 -7.06 -0.62
N HIS A 42 8.25 -7.01 -1.95
CA HIS A 42 7.09 -6.77 -2.80
C HIS A 42 5.97 -7.79 -2.58
N GLN A 43 6.32 -9.09 -2.45
CA GLN A 43 5.35 -10.14 -2.17
C GLN A 43 4.64 -9.97 -0.82
N VAL A 44 5.35 -9.56 0.22
CA VAL A 44 4.74 -9.32 1.55
C VAL A 44 3.77 -8.13 1.48
N ILE A 45 4.15 -7.04 0.82
CA ILE A 45 3.28 -5.88 0.59
C ILE A 45 2.04 -6.29 -0.25
N ALA A 46 2.24 -7.10 -1.29
CA ALA A 46 1.15 -7.63 -2.13
C ALA A 46 0.18 -8.49 -1.31
N LYS A 47 0.67 -9.45 -0.54
CA LYS A 47 -0.14 -10.34 0.32
C LYS A 47 -0.93 -9.57 1.37
N ALA A 48 -0.40 -8.44 1.85
CA ALA A 48 -1.10 -7.54 2.75
C ALA A 48 -2.20 -6.71 2.07
N GLY A 49 -2.36 -6.80 0.74
CA GLY A 49 -3.35 -6.05 -0.03
C GLY A 49 -3.01 -4.57 -0.26
N LEU A 50 -1.80 -4.16 0.11
CA LEU A 50 -1.40 -2.75 0.08
C LEU A 50 -1.20 -2.21 -1.34
N LEU A 51 -0.91 -3.09 -2.31
CA LEU A 51 -0.78 -2.67 -3.72
C LEU A 51 -2.10 -2.19 -4.33
N GLY A 52 -3.22 -2.73 -3.86
CA GLY A 52 -4.57 -2.37 -4.33
C GLY A 52 -5.26 -1.30 -3.48
N VAL A 53 -4.52 -0.54 -2.67
CA VAL A 53 -5.10 0.40 -1.70
C VAL A 53 -6.06 1.41 -2.33
N ALA A 54 -5.69 2.02 -3.44
CA ALA A 54 -6.46 3.03 -4.17
C ALA A 54 -7.31 2.46 -5.31
N MET A 55 -7.36 1.15 -5.48
CA MET A 55 -8.23 0.51 -6.48
C MET A 55 -9.65 0.36 -5.94
N PRO A 56 -10.68 0.47 -6.80
CA PRO A 56 -12.06 0.21 -6.40
C PRO A 56 -12.26 -1.24 -5.92
N VAL A 57 -13.19 -1.40 -4.97
CA VAL A 57 -13.52 -2.72 -4.38
C VAL A 57 -14.01 -3.71 -5.43
N ASP A 58 -14.74 -3.24 -6.44
CA ASP A 58 -15.29 -4.06 -7.53
C ASP A 58 -14.20 -4.74 -8.38
N TYR A 59 -12.98 -4.22 -8.32
CA TYR A 59 -11.81 -4.77 -9.03
C TYR A 59 -10.80 -5.42 -8.07
N GLY A 60 -11.20 -5.71 -6.83
CA GLY A 60 -10.38 -6.39 -5.84
C GLY A 60 -9.52 -5.48 -4.98
N GLY A 61 -9.63 -4.17 -5.12
CA GLY A 61 -8.92 -3.19 -4.30
C GLY A 61 -9.59 -2.90 -2.96
N SER A 62 -9.02 -1.97 -2.20
CA SER A 62 -9.53 -1.55 -0.88
C SER A 62 -10.49 -0.37 -0.96
N GLY A 63 -10.60 0.30 -2.10
CA GLY A 63 -11.48 1.46 -2.31
C GLY A 63 -11.10 2.68 -1.47
N LEU A 64 -9.81 2.76 -1.05
CA LEU A 64 -9.26 3.92 -0.35
C LEU A 64 -8.72 4.95 -1.35
N GLY A 65 -8.15 6.04 -0.85
CA GLY A 65 -7.72 7.15 -1.69
C GLY A 65 -6.22 7.26 -1.90
N ILE A 66 -5.86 8.33 -2.59
CA ILE A 66 -4.45 8.70 -2.85
C ILE A 66 -3.72 9.07 -1.55
N THR A 67 -4.43 9.59 -0.55
CA THR A 67 -3.85 9.91 0.76
C THR A 67 -3.32 8.64 1.43
N GLU A 68 -4.09 7.56 1.46
CA GLU A 68 -3.67 6.27 2.03
C GLU A 68 -2.51 5.66 1.22
N ALA A 69 -2.56 5.80 -0.11
CA ALA A 69 -1.45 5.40 -0.98
C ALA A 69 -0.16 6.17 -0.65
N ALA A 70 -0.24 7.48 -0.43
CA ALA A 70 0.89 8.31 -0.04
C ALA A 70 1.44 7.95 1.35
N ILE A 71 0.58 7.64 2.31
CA ILE A 71 0.97 7.18 3.65
C ILE A 71 1.76 5.86 3.57
N ILE A 72 1.32 4.92 2.73
CA ILE A 72 2.04 3.66 2.51
C ILE A 72 3.44 3.93 1.95
N MET A 73 3.53 4.75 0.92
CA MET A 73 4.80 5.09 0.28
C MET A 73 5.75 5.80 1.24
N GLU A 74 5.24 6.75 2.02
CA GLU A 74 6.02 7.48 3.04
C GLU A 74 6.52 6.55 4.13
N ALA A 75 5.68 5.66 4.65
CA ALA A 75 6.07 4.71 5.69
C ALA A 75 7.16 3.73 5.18
N ILE A 76 7.06 3.26 3.93
CA ILE A 76 8.10 2.44 3.30
C ILE A 76 9.40 3.23 3.19
N ALA A 77 9.36 4.44 2.65
CA ALA A 77 10.56 5.25 2.45
C ALA A 77 11.28 5.57 3.79
N ARG A 78 10.51 5.87 4.84
CA ARG A 78 11.03 6.16 6.19
C ARG A 78 11.65 4.96 6.89
N SER A 79 11.28 3.75 6.53
CA SER A 79 11.75 2.53 7.20
C SER A 79 13.23 2.19 6.97
N GLY A 80 13.94 2.99 6.18
CA GLY A 80 15.30 2.70 5.71
C GLY A 80 15.35 2.10 4.30
N ALA A 81 14.21 1.71 3.73
CA ALA A 81 14.10 1.23 2.35
C ALA A 81 14.34 2.33 1.31
N GLY A 82 14.11 3.59 1.69
CA GLY A 82 14.28 4.76 0.82
C GLY A 82 13.50 4.64 -0.49
N LEU A 83 14.09 5.17 -1.55
CA LEU A 83 13.51 5.10 -2.89
C LEU A 83 13.46 3.68 -3.45
N SER A 84 14.38 2.80 -3.08
CA SER A 84 14.40 1.42 -3.57
C SER A 84 13.15 0.65 -3.17
N GLY A 85 12.75 0.73 -1.89
CA GLY A 85 11.51 0.12 -1.41
C GLY A 85 10.26 0.80 -1.95
N ALA A 86 10.25 2.13 -1.95
CA ALA A 86 9.11 2.89 -2.47
C ALA A 86 8.89 2.62 -3.97
N SER A 87 9.95 2.62 -4.79
CA SER A 87 9.85 2.33 -6.22
C SER A 87 9.35 0.93 -6.52
N ALA A 88 9.69 -0.06 -5.69
CA ALA A 88 9.25 -1.44 -5.89
C ALA A 88 7.72 -1.59 -5.86
N VAL A 89 7.01 -0.71 -5.15
CA VAL A 89 5.55 -0.75 -5.02
C VAL A 89 4.84 0.35 -5.81
N HIS A 90 5.55 1.40 -6.17
CA HIS A 90 5.00 2.59 -6.83
C HIS A 90 4.19 2.27 -8.09
N PHE A 91 4.75 1.45 -8.99
CA PHE A 91 4.08 1.12 -10.26
C PHE A 91 2.75 0.40 -10.06
N ASN A 92 2.62 -0.39 -9.01
CA ASN A 92 1.36 -1.06 -8.71
C ASN A 92 0.32 -0.10 -8.11
N ILE A 93 0.75 0.84 -7.27
CA ILE A 93 -0.14 1.77 -6.57
C ILE A 93 -0.57 2.91 -7.49
N PHE A 94 0.39 3.59 -8.14
CA PHE A 94 0.14 4.79 -8.93
C PHE A 94 0.11 4.55 -10.44
N GLY A 95 0.87 3.56 -10.95
CA GLY A 95 0.98 3.30 -12.38
C GLY A 95 -0.34 2.91 -13.05
N LEU A 96 -1.23 2.26 -12.32
CA LEU A 96 -2.57 1.90 -12.80
C LEU A 96 -3.66 2.91 -12.43
N HIS A 97 -3.33 3.96 -11.70
CA HIS A 97 -4.30 4.99 -11.31
C HIS A 97 -4.99 5.68 -12.51
N PRO A 98 -4.30 5.97 -13.62
CA PRO A 98 -4.97 6.46 -14.84
C PRO A 98 -6.06 5.52 -15.36
N VAL A 99 -5.86 4.20 -15.25
CA VAL A 99 -6.90 3.22 -15.62
C VAL A 99 -8.06 3.28 -14.65
N VAL A 100 -7.81 3.47 -13.36
CA VAL A 100 -8.87 3.64 -12.35
C VAL A 100 -9.73 4.85 -12.66
N VAL A 101 -9.11 5.98 -13.01
CA VAL A 101 -9.82 7.26 -13.24
C VAL A 101 -10.46 7.33 -14.62
N PHE A 102 -9.71 7.02 -15.66
CA PHE A 102 -10.08 7.29 -17.05
C PHE A 102 -10.38 6.04 -17.88
N GLY A 103 -10.08 4.85 -17.36
CA GLY A 103 -10.30 3.61 -18.08
C GLY A 103 -11.78 3.29 -18.30
N SER A 104 -12.10 2.69 -19.44
CA SER A 104 -13.42 2.07 -19.65
C SER A 104 -13.60 0.86 -18.73
N ASP A 105 -14.85 0.41 -18.53
CA ASP A 105 -15.13 -0.79 -17.73
C ASP A 105 -14.40 -2.04 -18.24
N ALA A 106 -14.24 -2.16 -19.57
CA ALA A 106 -13.50 -3.26 -20.18
C ALA A 106 -12.01 -3.20 -19.81
N GLN A 107 -11.41 -2.01 -19.86
CA GLN A 107 -10.02 -1.80 -19.47
C GLN A 107 -9.82 -2.05 -17.96
N LYS A 108 -10.71 -1.55 -17.12
CA LYS A 108 -10.66 -1.77 -15.67
C LYS A 108 -10.74 -3.26 -15.33
N ARG A 109 -11.71 -3.99 -15.91
CA ARG A 109 -11.83 -5.44 -15.72
C ARG A 109 -10.60 -6.23 -16.18
N ARG A 110 -9.93 -5.76 -17.24
CA ARG A 110 -8.76 -6.44 -17.79
C ARG A 110 -7.48 -6.21 -17.00
N TRP A 111 -7.25 -4.96 -16.53
CA TRP A 111 -5.94 -4.52 -16.04
C TRP A 111 -5.83 -4.42 -14.52
N LEU A 112 -6.94 -4.17 -13.80
CA LEU A 112 -6.88 -3.92 -12.35
C LEU A 112 -6.81 -5.21 -11.51
N PRO A 113 -7.61 -6.28 -11.75
CA PRO A 113 -7.66 -7.44 -10.85
C PRO A 113 -6.33 -8.17 -10.67
N PRO A 114 -5.47 -8.34 -11.69
CA PRO A 114 -4.20 -9.05 -11.55
C PRO A 114 -3.20 -8.41 -10.58
N THR A 115 -3.40 -7.13 -10.26
CA THR A 115 -2.46 -6.33 -9.45
C THR A 115 -2.96 -6.09 -8.03
N ALA A 116 -4.16 -6.56 -7.69
CA ALA A 116 -4.80 -6.39 -6.39
C ALA A 116 -4.95 -7.73 -5.63
N PRO A 117 -3.88 -8.34 -5.13
CA PRO A 117 -4.00 -9.52 -4.31
C PRO A 117 -4.35 -9.15 -2.87
N ALA A 118 -5.50 -9.59 -2.40
CA ALA A 118 -6.04 -9.49 -1.05
C ALA A 118 -6.60 -8.11 -0.63
N LYS A 119 -7.75 -8.15 0.06
CA LYS A 119 -8.38 -6.99 0.70
C LYS A 119 -7.63 -6.63 1.98
N ILE A 120 -7.34 -5.35 2.18
CA ILE A 120 -6.95 -4.86 3.50
C ILE A 120 -8.12 -5.13 4.45
N VAL A 121 -7.87 -5.91 5.50
CA VAL A 121 -8.84 -6.10 6.58
C VAL A 121 -8.94 -4.79 7.35
N ARG A 122 -10.05 -4.07 7.18
CA ARG A 122 -10.35 -2.90 8.01
C ARG A 122 -10.50 -3.38 9.44
N ALA A 123 -9.87 -2.69 10.38
CA ALA A 123 -10.19 -2.86 11.79
C ALA A 123 -11.69 -2.56 11.97
N SER A 124 -12.42 -3.48 12.57
CA SER A 124 -13.83 -3.27 12.89
C SER A 124 -13.95 -1.98 13.70
N PRO A 125 -14.91 -1.09 13.42
CA PRO A 125 -15.12 0.08 14.25
C PRO A 125 -15.37 -0.37 15.68
N SER A 126 -14.54 0.14 16.59
CA SER A 126 -14.76 -0.07 18.02
C SER A 126 -16.14 0.49 18.39
N PRO A 127 -16.99 -0.22 19.15
CA PRO A 127 -18.28 0.29 19.52
C PRO A 127 -18.08 1.61 20.29
N SER A 128 -18.77 2.65 19.85
CA SER A 128 -18.77 3.96 20.48
C SER A 128 -19.09 3.79 21.96
N ARG A 129 -18.16 4.15 22.85
CA ARG A 129 -18.47 4.36 24.26
C ARG A 129 -19.47 5.51 24.32
N THR A 130 -20.74 5.18 24.50
CA THR A 130 -21.72 6.12 25.04
C THR A 130 -21.20 6.57 26.40
N ARG A 131 -20.90 7.86 26.51
CA ARG A 131 -20.74 8.51 27.81
C ARG A 131 -22.14 8.78 28.33
N ASP A 132 -22.51 8.06 29.37
CA ASP A 132 -23.53 8.49 30.30
C ASP A 132 -22.98 9.57 31.23
#